data_7923b45a940778ff3ab881d82c7e912b
#
_entry.id   7923b45a940778ff3ab881d82c7e912b
#
_cell.length_a   1.000
_cell.length_b   1.000
_cell.length_c   1.000
_cell.angle_alpha   90.00
_cell.angle_beta   90.00
_cell.angle_gamma   90.00
#
_symmetry.space_group_name_H-M   'P 1'
#
loop_
_entity.id
_entity.type
_entity.pdbx_description
1 polymer ?
#
loop_
_entity_poly.entity_id
_entity_poly.type
_entity_poly.pdbx_seq_one_letter_code
_entity_poly.pdbx_strand_id
1 'polypeptide(L)'
;MELLIPGLILVAIMAWASTRIKKNAAAAFVAETVETDEFVVEKPEGFLHVLNDESGLAFRSYSKEFGTVGKKDIRQAKLEINIRRDTTIEEVRNEIAERSESVESEQPYLDGGEKATVLMTKKTEDGAEFDVLTKLVTRGNNVYEARASVLSEYSESILSKLEEAIERLRIK
;
A
#
# COMPACT_ATOMS: atom_id res chain seq x y z
N MET A 1 54.69 8.13 -5.54
CA MET A 1 53.95 7.58 -4.40
C MET A 1 52.84 8.52 -3.85
N GLU A 2 52.75 9.77 -4.28
CA GLU A 2 51.82 10.77 -3.73
C GLU A 2 50.36 10.59 -4.13
N LEU A 3 50.04 9.86 -5.22
CA LEU A 3 48.67 9.60 -5.69
C LEU A 3 47.99 8.38 -5.09
N LEU A 4 48.75 7.51 -4.41
CA LEU A 4 48.20 6.25 -3.82
C LEU A 4 47.34 6.51 -2.60
N ILE A 5 47.70 7.46 -1.74
CA ILE A 5 46.97 7.82 -0.51
C ILE A 5 45.63 8.46 -0.84
N PRO A 6 45.54 9.49 -1.70
CA PRO A 6 44.24 10.07 -2.10
C PRO A 6 43.33 9.04 -2.79
N GLY A 7 43.88 8.15 -3.62
CA GLY A 7 43.14 7.09 -4.27
C GLY A 7 42.51 6.11 -3.28
N LEU A 8 43.25 5.71 -2.26
CA LEU A 8 42.83 4.79 -1.22
C LEU A 8 41.72 5.39 -0.34
N ILE A 9 41.85 6.69 -0.02
CA ILE A 9 40.83 7.44 0.71
C ILE A 9 39.53 7.53 -0.11
N LEU A 10 39.61 7.80 -1.39
CA LEU A 10 38.47 7.88 -2.30
C LEU A 10 37.71 6.52 -2.34
N VAL A 11 38.43 5.42 -2.50
CA VAL A 11 37.85 4.06 -2.49
C VAL A 11 37.19 3.75 -1.15
N ALA A 12 37.77 4.13 -0.03
CA ALA A 12 37.21 3.92 1.30
C ALA A 12 35.90 4.73 1.47
N ILE A 13 35.86 5.98 1.02
CA ILE A 13 34.65 6.82 1.04
C ILE A 13 33.55 6.22 0.15
N MET A 14 33.89 5.76 -1.04
CA MET A 14 32.92 5.13 -1.95
C MET A 14 32.35 3.83 -1.37
N ALA A 15 33.19 2.99 -0.78
CA ALA A 15 32.75 1.76 -0.11
C ALA A 15 31.83 2.04 1.08
N TRP A 16 32.20 3.03 1.91
CA TRP A 16 31.37 3.45 3.04
C TRP A 16 30.03 4.03 2.59
N ALA A 17 30.02 4.94 1.61
CA ALA A 17 28.81 5.52 1.05
C ALA A 17 27.90 4.46 0.42
N SER A 18 28.47 3.53 -0.37
CA SER A 18 27.72 2.41 -0.96
C SER A 18 27.07 1.52 0.10
N THR A 19 27.81 1.21 1.19
CA THR A 19 27.27 0.38 2.29
C THR A 19 26.15 1.10 3.03
N ARG A 20 26.28 2.41 3.25
CA ARG A 20 25.26 3.22 3.90
C ARG A 20 23.99 3.35 3.06
N ILE A 21 24.13 3.57 1.75
CA ILE A 21 23.00 3.60 0.80
C ILE A 21 22.26 2.26 0.79
N LYS A 22 22.97 1.14 0.73
CA LYS A 22 22.36 -0.20 0.76
C LYS A 22 21.59 -0.45 2.06
N LYS A 23 22.15 -0.07 3.22
CA LYS A 23 21.46 -0.21 4.52
C LYS A 23 20.20 0.64 4.58
N ASN A 24 20.25 1.89 4.14
CA ASN A 24 19.10 2.80 4.12
C ASN A 24 18.02 2.28 3.15
N ALA A 25 18.41 1.80 1.96
CA ALA A 25 17.49 1.20 1.01
C ALA A 25 16.82 -0.07 1.57
N ALA A 26 17.56 -0.92 2.28
CA ALA A 26 17.00 -2.09 2.93
C ALA A 26 16.03 -1.72 4.07
N ALA A 27 16.37 -0.69 4.85
CA ALA A 27 15.52 -0.19 5.95
C ALA A 27 14.17 0.35 5.45
N ALA A 28 14.09 0.90 4.24
CA ALA A 28 12.84 1.40 3.68
C ALA A 28 11.77 0.31 3.47
N PHE A 29 12.18 -0.96 3.38
CA PHE A 29 11.28 -2.10 3.18
C PHE A 29 10.96 -2.88 4.46
N VAL A 30 11.48 -2.45 5.62
CA VAL A 30 11.11 -3.03 6.91
C VAL A 30 9.67 -2.66 7.25
N ALA A 31 8.98 -3.53 7.98
CA ALA A 31 7.65 -3.21 8.51
C ALA A 31 7.72 -1.95 9.38
N GLU A 32 6.71 -1.09 9.25
CA GLU A 32 6.67 0.21 9.89
C GLU A 32 5.25 0.57 10.31
N THR A 33 5.07 1.08 11.52
CA THR A 33 3.80 1.68 11.93
C THR A 33 3.80 3.15 11.50
N VAL A 34 2.87 3.49 10.64
CA VAL A 34 2.63 4.88 10.19
C VAL A 34 1.45 5.43 10.98
N GLU A 35 1.72 6.47 11.75
CA GLU A 35 0.73 7.15 12.57
C GLU A 35 0.51 8.57 12.03
N THR A 36 -0.76 8.90 11.77
CA THR A 36 -1.23 10.23 11.37
C THR A 36 -2.19 10.78 12.42
N ASP A 37 -2.68 11.98 12.21
CA ASP A 37 -3.72 12.56 13.08
C ASP A 37 -5.07 11.82 12.97
N GLU A 38 -5.32 11.13 11.85
CA GLU A 38 -6.61 10.53 11.53
C GLU A 38 -6.62 9.00 11.65
N PHE A 39 -5.47 8.33 11.49
CA PHE A 39 -5.39 6.86 11.55
C PHE A 39 -4.00 6.35 11.90
N VAL A 40 -3.93 5.05 12.23
CA VAL A 40 -2.70 4.28 12.39
C VAL A 40 -2.77 3.08 11.48
N VAL A 41 -1.75 2.88 10.64
CA VAL A 41 -1.63 1.74 9.72
C VAL A 41 -0.27 1.07 9.86
N GLU A 42 -0.23 -0.25 9.74
CA GLU A 42 1.01 -1.02 9.67
C GLU A 42 1.38 -1.24 8.19
N LYS A 43 2.50 -0.64 7.76
CA LYS A 43 3.10 -0.92 6.46
C LYS A 43 3.75 -2.30 6.52
N PRO A 44 3.34 -3.27 5.68
CA PRO A 44 3.92 -4.60 5.70
C PRO A 44 5.41 -4.60 5.32
N GLU A 45 6.15 -5.61 5.79
CA GLU A 45 7.51 -5.87 5.32
C GLU A 45 7.52 -6.15 3.81
N GLY A 46 8.52 -5.59 3.13
CA GLY A 46 8.65 -5.67 1.67
C GLY A 46 7.91 -4.58 0.92
N PHE A 47 7.27 -3.64 1.64
CA PHE A 47 6.60 -2.49 1.04
C PHE A 47 7.38 -1.20 1.28
N LEU A 48 7.34 -0.31 0.30
CA LEU A 48 7.87 1.05 0.38
C LEU A 48 6.74 2.04 0.61
N HIS A 49 6.83 2.85 1.67
CA HIS A 49 5.92 3.98 1.92
C HIS A 49 6.30 5.16 1.02
N VAL A 50 5.33 5.71 0.32
CA VAL A 50 5.51 6.91 -0.51
C VAL A 50 5.36 8.14 0.35
N LEU A 51 6.47 8.80 0.62
CA LEU A 51 6.48 10.08 1.34
C LEU A 51 6.16 11.22 0.36
N ASN A 52 5.38 12.21 0.81
CA ASN A 52 4.97 13.37 0.00
C ASN A 52 4.23 12.98 -1.28
N ASP A 53 3.25 12.08 -1.15
CA ASP A 53 2.44 11.64 -2.28
C ASP A 53 1.54 12.78 -2.80
N GLU A 54 1.75 13.16 -4.06
CA GLU A 54 0.95 14.20 -4.74
C GLU A 54 -0.40 13.66 -5.27
N SER A 55 -0.70 12.38 -5.11
CA SER A 55 -1.95 11.76 -5.58
C SER A 55 -3.20 12.16 -4.78
N GLY A 56 -3.01 12.82 -3.62
CA GLY A 56 -4.10 13.17 -2.71
C GLY A 56 -4.54 12.03 -1.78
N LEU A 57 -3.87 10.87 -1.83
CA LEU A 57 -4.11 9.77 -0.90
C LEU A 57 -3.52 10.10 0.48
N ALA A 58 -4.21 9.67 1.53
CA ALA A 58 -3.75 9.85 2.91
C ALA A 58 -2.56 8.93 3.25
N PHE A 59 -2.47 7.79 2.58
CA PHE A 59 -1.34 6.86 2.69
C PHE A 59 -1.23 6.05 1.41
N ARG A 60 0.02 5.76 1.01
CA ARG A 60 0.32 4.87 -0.12
C ARG A 60 1.59 4.10 0.12
N SER A 61 1.52 2.81 -0.12
CA SER A 61 2.70 1.95 -0.18
C SER A 61 2.58 0.95 -1.32
N TYR A 62 3.71 0.46 -1.79
CA TYR A 62 3.76 -0.55 -2.84
C TYR A 62 4.86 -1.58 -2.58
N SER A 63 4.65 -2.80 -3.08
CA SER A 63 5.63 -3.88 -2.98
C SER A 63 6.97 -3.51 -3.61
N LYS A 64 8.05 -4.05 -3.07
CA LYS A 64 9.39 -3.93 -3.65
C LYS A 64 9.44 -4.56 -5.05
N GLU A 65 8.82 -5.71 -5.19
CA GLU A 65 8.87 -6.52 -6.39
C GLU A 65 7.88 -6.04 -7.47
N PHE A 66 8.24 -6.28 -8.73
CA PHE A 66 7.39 -6.02 -9.88
C PHE A 66 6.76 -7.32 -10.38
N GLY A 67 5.60 -7.20 -11.04
CA GLY A 67 4.98 -8.30 -11.75
C GLY A 67 5.74 -8.66 -13.03
N THR A 68 5.60 -9.93 -13.44
CA THR A 68 6.27 -10.48 -14.63
C THR A 68 5.44 -10.33 -15.92
N VAL A 69 4.19 -9.88 -15.82
CA VAL A 69 3.23 -9.80 -16.95
C VAL A 69 3.61 -8.65 -17.89
N GLY A 70 4.68 -8.83 -18.64
CA GLY A 70 5.00 -8.08 -19.87
C GLY A 70 5.20 -6.57 -19.78
N LYS A 71 4.84 -5.91 -18.66
CA LYS A 71 4.96 -4.48 -18.44
C LYS A 71 5.87 -4.22 -17.26
N LYS A 72 7.02 -3.61 -17.55
CA LYS A 72 8.13 -3.41 -16.62
C LYS A 72 7.82 -2.59 -15.36
N ASP A 73 6.70 -1.88 -15.30
CA ASP A 73 6.44 -0.88 -14.26
C ASP A 73 5.23 -1.19 -13.35
N ILE A 74 4.66 -2.40 -13.43
CA ILE A 74 3.53 -2.80 -12.57
C ILE A 74 4.07 -3.45 -11.30
N ARG A 75 3.79 -2.85 -10.13
CA ARG A 75 4.10 -3.43 -8.83
C ARG A 75 3.19 -4.62 -8.56
N GLN A 76 3.73 -5.67 -7.90
CA GLN A 76 2.93 -6.84 -7.54
C GLN A 76 1.77 -6.50 -6.63
N ALA A 77 1.95 -5.51 -5.73
CA ALA A 77 0.90 -5.10 -4.82
C ALA A 77 1.03 -3.63 -4.40
N LYS A 78 -0.11 -3.05 -4.00
CA LYS A 78 -0.23 -1.69 -3.44
C LYS A 78 -1.16 -1.74 -2.23
N LEU A 79 -0.88 -0.90 -1.23
CA LEU A 79 -1.78 -0.60 -0.12
C LEU A 79 -1.98 0.92 -0.07
N GLU A 80 -3.21 1.35 -0.17
CA GLU A 80 -3.61 2.75 -0.27
C GLU A 80 -4.70 3.05 0.75
N ILE A 81 -4.66 4.25 1.37
CA ILE A 81 -5.74 4.75 2.21
C ILE A 81 -6.18 6.10 1.65
N ASN A 82 -7.46 6.21 1.40
CA ASN A 82 -8.13 7.42 0.98
C ASN A 82 -9.16 7.85 2.04
N ILE A 83 -9.27 9.14 2.31
CA ILE A 83 -10.27 9.70 3.22
C ILE A 83 -11.27 10.47 2.38
N ARG A 84 -12.44 9.90 2.23
CA ARG A 84 -13.56 10.48 1.47
C ARG A 84 -14.39 11.31 2.42
N ARG A 85 -14.39 12.62 2.24
CA ARG A 85 -15.11 13.56 3.10
C ARG A 85 -16.52 13.82 2.58
N ASP A 86 -17.45 14.06 3.53
CA ASP A 86 -18.84 14.41 3.24
C ASP A 86 -19.52 13.42 2.25
N THR A 87 -19.31 12.12 2.46
CA THR A 87 -19.89 11.06 1.63
C THR A 87 -20.36 9.90 2.52
N THR A 88 -21.14 9.01 1.96
CA THR A 88 -21.66 7.83 2.64
C THR A 88 -20.92 6.56 2.21
N ILE A 89 -20.95 5.53 3.05
CA ILE A 89 -20.34 4.24 2.74
C ILE A 89 -21.02 3.60 1.53
N GLU A 90 -22.33 3.81 1.38
CA GLU A 90 -23.13 3.31 0.27
C GLU A 90 -22.72 3.95 -1.07
N GLU A 91 -22.45 5.26 -1.09
CA GLU A 91 -21.95 5.97 -2.28
C GLU A 91 -20.58 5.47 -2.70
N VAL A 92 -19.62 5.39 -1.75
CA VAL A 92 -18.27 4.89 -2.03
C VAL A 92 -18.29 3.44 -2.49
N ARG A 93 -19.10 2.60 -1.84
CA ARG A 93 -19.29 1.19 -2.22
C ARG A 93 -19.82 1.04 -3.63
N ASN A 94 -20.82 1.85 -4.03
CA ASN A 94 -21.38 1.82 -5.37
C ASN A 94 -20.35 2.27 -6.43
N GLU A 95 -19.58 3.32 -6.16
CA GLU A 95 -18.49 3.74 -7.04
C GLU A 95 -17.44 2.63 -7.25
N ILE A 96 -17.11 1.87 -6.19
CA ILE A 96 -16.17 0.76 -6.28
C ILE A 96 -16.76 -0.35 -7.15
N ALA A 97 -18.02 -0.72 -6.91
CA ALA A 97 -18.70 -1.76 -7.70
C ALA A 97 -18.79 -1.40 -9.18
N GLU A 98 -19.09 -0.14 -9.52
CA GLU A 98 -19.17 0.34 -10.90
C GLU A 98 -17.82 0.34 -11.64
N ARG A 99 -16.71 0.52 -10.92
CA ARG A 99 -15.35 0.52 -11.48
C ARG A 99 -14.69 -0.85 -11.51
N SER A 100 -15.31 -1.85 -10.90
CA SER A 100 -14.82 -3.23 -10.82
C SER A 100 -15.45 -4.07 -11.92
N GLU A 101 -14.72 -5.08 -12.40
CA GLU A 101 -15.26 -6.07 -13.33
C GLU A 101 -16.23 -7.03 -12.64
N SER A 102 -15.92 -7.39 -11.39
CA SER A 102 -16.77 -8.21 -10.56
C SER A 102 -16.63 -7.86 -9.08
N VAL A 103 -17.69 -8.08 -8.31
CA VAL A 103 -17.70 -8.10 -6.85
C VAL A 103 -17.79 -9.55 -6.43
N GLU A 104 -16.68 -10.09 -5.91
CA GLU A 104 -16.58 -11.51 -5.53
C GLU A 104 -17.24 -11.77 -4.17
N SER A 105 -17.08 -10.83 -3.22
CA SER A 105 -17.71 -10.89 -1.91
C SER A 105 -17.91 -9.51 -1.31
N GLU A 106 -18.91 -9.41 -0.44
CA GLU A 106 -19.19 -8.21 0.35
C GLU A 106 -19.64 -8.63 1.75
N GLN A 107 -19.01 -8.07 2.78
CA GLN A 107 -19.30 -8.38 4.17
C GLN A 107 -19.47 -7.08 4.97
N PRO A 108 -20.72 -6.63 5.22
CA PRO A 108 -20.98 -5.52 6.12
C PRO A 108 -20.81 -5.96 7.59
N TYR A 109 -20.24 -5.09 8.41
CA TYR A 109 -20.05 -5.34 9.85
C TYR A 109 -19.98 -4.00 10.62
N LEU A 110 -19.78 -4.08 11.94
CA LEU A 110 -19.52 -2.92 12.79
C LEU A 110 -18.08 -2.94 13.26
N ASP A 111 -17.35 -1.85 13.00
CA ASP A 111 -15.99 -1.63 13.46
C ASP A 111 -16.02 -0.55 14.56
N GLY A 112 -15.84 -0.97 15.83
CA GLY A 112 -15.94 -0.06 16.97
C GLY A 112 -17.33 0.60 17.16
N GLY A 113 -18.40 0.01 16.59
CA GLY A 113 -19.76 0.56 16.63
C GLY A 113 -20.12 1.40 15.39
N GLU A 114 -19.17 1.70 14.52
CA GLU A 114 -19.38 2.40 13.25
C GLU A 114 -19.64 1.41 12.11
N LYS A 115 -20.38 1.86 11.10
CA LYS A 115 -20.64 1.02 9.92
C LYS A 115 -19.31 0.77 9.16
N ALA A 116 -19.10 -0.47 8.82
CA ALA A 116 -17.96 -0.89 8.00
C ALA A 116 -18.39 -1.94 6.98
N THR A 117 -17.64 -2.04 5.89
CA THR A 117 -17.82 -3.11 4.91
C THR A 117 -16.47 -3.51 4.32
N VAL A 118 -16.32 -4.80 4.05
CA VAL A 118 -15.18 -5.33 3.29
C VAL A 118 -15.71 -5.85 1.96
N LEU A 119 -15.04 -5.44 0.88
CA LEU A 119 -15.33 -5.88 -0.48
C LEU A 119 -14.10 -6.57 -1.07
N MET A 120 -14.33 -7.71 -1.73
CA MET A 120 -13.36 -8.33 -2.62
C MET A 120 -13.83 -8.12 -4.05
N THR A 121 -13.02 -7.49 -4.87
CA THR A 121 -13.35 -7.18 -6.26
C THR A 121 -12.21 -7.56 -7.19
N LYS A 122 -12.52 -7.69 -8.49
CA LYS A 122 -11.53 -7.84 -9.56
C LYS A 122 -11.56 -6.66 -10.50
N LYS A 123 -10.40 -6.27 -10.98
CA LYS A 123 -10.27 -5.25 -12.02
C LYS A 123 -9.12 -5.56 -12.94
N THR A 124 -9.23 -5.15 -14.20
CA THR A 124 -8.10 -5.10 -15.13
C THR A 124 -7.62 -3.65 -15.29
N GLU A 125 -6.35 -3.43 -15.09
CA GLU A 125 -5.70 -2.13 -15.29
C GLU A 125 -4.44 -2.36 -16.13
N ASP A 126 -4.30 -1.61 -17.23
CA ASP A 126 -3.15 -1.74 -18.14
C ASP A 126 -2.92 -3.15 -18.71
N GLY A 127 -3.98 -3.99 -18.78
CA GLY A 127 -3.93 -5.35 -19.27
C GLY A 127 -3.37 -6.35 -18.25
N ALA A 128 -3.32 -5.99 -16.98
CA ALA A 128 -3.01 -6.85 -15.84
C ALA A 128 -4.24 -6.99 -14.95
N GLU A 129 -4.52 -8.21 -14.50
CA GLU A 129 -5.62 -8.50 -13.59
C GLU A 129 -5.18 -8.30 -12.13
N PHE A 130 -6.06 -7.68 -11.34
CA PHE A 130 -5.86 -7.42 -9.93
C PHE A 130 -7.02 -7.95 -9.09
N ASP A 131 -6.68 -8.63 -8.01
CA ASP A 131 -7.57 -8.86 -6.89
C ASP A 131 -7.47 -7.66 -5.94
N VAL A 132 -8.61 -7.09 -5.58
CA VAL A 132 -8.67 -5.87 -4.78
C VAL A 132 -9.52 -6.09 -3.55
N LEU A 133 -8.88 -6.03 -2.38
CA LEU A 133 -9.55 -6.02 -1.09
C LEU A 133 -9.73 -4.57 -0.65
N THR A 134 -10.95 -4.16 -0.38
CA THR A 134 -11.26 -2.82 0.12
C THR A 134 -12.03 -2.90 1.44
N LYS A 135 -11.52 -2.26 2.47
CA LYS A 135 -12.21 -2.01 3.74
C LYS A 135 -12.70 -0.57 3.74
N LEU A 136 -14.00 -0.38 3.94
CA LEU A 136 -14.63 0.92 4.15
C LEU A 136 -15.07 1.02 5.61
N VAL A 137 -14.78 2.14 6.27
CA VAL A 137 -15.21 2.42 7.65
C VAL A 137 -15.72 3.84 7.70
N THR A 138 -16.92 4.02 8.26
CA THR A 138 -17.49 5.35 8.52
C THR A 138 -16.93 5.91 9.82
N ARG A 139 -16.59 7.19 9.85
CA ARG A 139 -16.29 7.94 11.08
C ARG A 139 -16.79 9.36 10.95
N GLY A 140 -17.84 9.71 11.69
CA GLY A 140 -18.55 10.98 11.49
C GLY A 140 -19.11 11.08 10.07
N ASN A 141 -18.77 12.15 9.35
CA ASN A 141 -19.19 12.39 7.95
C ASN A 141 -18.16 11.89 6.92
N ASN A 142 -17.15 11.12 7.36
CA ASN A 142 -16.08 10.66 6.48
C ASN A 142 -16.14 9.15 6.30
N VAL A 143 -15.71 8.69 5.14
CA VAL A 143 -15.47 7.27 4.85
C VAL A 143 -13.97 7.07 4.63
N TYR A 144 -13.38 6.19 5.43
CA TYR A 144 -12.01 5.74 5.30
C TYR A 144 -12.00 4.52 4.39
N GLU A 145 -11.36 4.65 3.25
CA GLU A 145 -11.21 3.60 2.24
C GLU A 145 -9.78 3.08 2.29
N ALA A 146 -9.58 1.88 2.87
CA ALA A 146 -8.31 1.17 2.82
C ALA A 146 -8.37 0.11 1.72
N ARG A 147 -7.50 0.20 0.74
CA ARG A 147 -7.49 -0.63 -0.46
C ARG A 147 -6.16 -1.34 -0.65
N ALA A 148 -6.20 -2.67 -0.69
CA ALA A 148 -5.12 -3.52 -1.13
C ALA A 148 -5.38 -3.99 -2.55
N SER A 149 -4.47 -3.72 -3.48
CA SER A 149 -4.54 -4.23 -4.86
C SER A 149 -3.35 -5.16 -5.09
N VAL A 150 -3.59 -6.38 -5.51
CA VAL A 150 -2.57 -7.41 -5.76
C VAL A 150 -2.76 -7.96 -7.16
N LEU A 151 -1.69 -8.10 -7.94
CA LEU A 151 -1.73 -8.84 -9.19
C LEU A 151 -2.25 -10.25 -8.93
N SER A 152 -3.26 -10.72 -9.67
CA SER A 152 -3.97 -11.98 -9.41
C SER A 152 -3.03 -13.19 -9.35
N GLU A 153 -1.94 -13.18 -10.13
CA GLU A 153 -0.91 -14.23 -10.10
C GLU A 153 -0.13 -14.33 -8.77
N TYR A 154 -0.13 -13.25 -7.94
CA TYR A 154 0.55 -13.20 -6.63
C TYR A 154 -0.43 -13.17 -5.46
N SER A 155 -1.75 -13.26 -5.71
CA SER A 155 -2.79 -13.09 -4.70
C SER A 155 -2.61 -14.05 -3.52
N GLU A 156 -2.40 -15.33 -3.76
CA GLU A 156 -2.21 -16.35 -2.72
C GLU A 156 -1.05 -16.04 -1.75
N SER A 157 0.00 -15.38 -2.23
CA SER A 157 1.21 -15.14 -1.44
C SER A 157 1.23 -13.79 -0.72
N ILE A 158 0.50 -12.80 -1.24
CA ILE A 158 0.61 -11.41 -0.77
C ILE A 158 -0.68 -10.93 -0.10
N LEU A 159 -1.85 -11.37 -0.56
CA LEU A 159 -3.13 -10.82 -0.12
C LEU A 159 -3.33 -10.94 1.40
N SER A 160 -2.97 -12.09 1.99
CA SER A 160 -3.12 -12.31 3.43
C SER A 160 -2.35 -11.32 4.29
N LYS A 161 -1.15 -10.88 3.85
CA LYS A 161 -0.37 -9.85 4.57
C LYS A 161 -1.04 -8.48 4.51
N LEU A 162 -1.64 -8.16 3.38
CA LEU A 162 -2.35 -6.90 3.20
C LEU A 162 -3.69 -6.90 3.92
N GLU A 163 -4.38 -8.03 3.95
CA GLU A 163 -5.59 -8.23 4.76
C GLU A 163 -5.30 -7.96 6.23
N GLU A 164 -4.24 -8.56 6.78
CA GLU A 164 -3.80 -8.31 8.15
C GLU A 164 -3.50 -6.82 8.41
N ALA A 165 -2.84 -6.13 7.47
CA ALA A 165 -2.55 -4.70 7.58
C ALA A 165 -3.83 -3.84 7.56
N ILE A 166 -4.82 -4.21 6.72
CA ILE A 166 -6.12 -3.56 6.63
C ILE A 166 -6.98 -3.84 7.88
N GLU A 167 -6.95 -5.06 8.41
CA GLU A 167 -7.66 -5.41 9.65
C GLU A 167 -7.13 -4.62 10.84
N ARG A 168 -5.81 -4.43 10.93
CA ARG A 168 -5.14 -3.66 11.99
C ARG A 168 -5.23 -2.15 11.83
N LEU A 169 -5.78 -1.67 10.74
CA LEU A 169 -6.03 -0.22 10.55
C LEU A 169 -6.95 0.28 11.67
N ARG A 170 -6.46 1.30 12.39
CA ARG A 170 -7.22 1.99 13.44
C ARG A 170 -7.49 3.42 13.04
N ILE A 171 -8.75 3.81 13.03
CA ILE A 171 -9.20 5.18 12.81
C ILE A 171 -9.33 5.85 14.18
N LYS A 172 -8.81 7.06 14.30
CA LYS A 172 -8.79 7.85 15.54
C LYS A 172 -10.06 8.64 15.76
#